data_871dab0400460a764fd6af2a0810b710
#
_entry.id   871dab0400460a764fd6af2a0810b710
#
_cell.length_a   1.000
_cell.length_b   1.000
_cell.length_c   1.000
_cell.angle_alpha   90.00
_cell.angle_beta   90.00
_cell.angle_gamma   90.00
#
_symmetry.space_group_name_H-M   'P 1'
#
loop_
_entity.id
_entity.type
_entity.pdbx_description
1 polymer ?
#
loop_
_entity_poly.entity_id
_entity_poly.type
_entity_poly.pdbx_seq_one_letter_code
_entity_poly.pdbx_strand_id
1 'polypeptide(L)'
;MFIVTDNSLHSSGVLAPRSHLIADLVMGRLTPAPIWRQKNYRFKFLLRTALFYNATRAMLEALSARADFNQLLAAQATLPGKVHRQYLTRDLNAWQRAVAVINHYRYIDTLRGSRLAHAMTAVSEVPLLTLNGKEDRRFTLYASSAGKAEREGETTLWLRDSDHTLLASATFSVTRDHDAWQLVIGGLQGPRRHVSHEVIKQATRACYGLFPKRLLLEFIWQLAARSQIAAIYGVSDNGHVFRALRYRLSKGRHFHASYDEFWQSIDGQPESPWRWRLPLCLERKSLESIASKKRAEYRRRFQLLDQLTEQVAILTQRHAGD
;
A
#
# COMPACT_ATOMS: atom_id res chain seq x y z
N MET A 1 -8.56 -22.56 -31.35
CA MET A 1 -8.96 -21.25 -31.89
C MET A 1 -10.41 -21.02 -31.52
N PHE A 2 -10.67 -20.45 -30.35
CA PHE A 2 -12.00 -19.97 -29.97
C PHE A 2 -11.81 -18.61 -29.32
N ILE A 3 -12.18 -17.59 -30.08
CA ILE A 3 -12.31 -16.21 -29.66
C ILE A 3 -13.66 -16.11 -28.95
N VAL A 4 -13.66 -15.82 -27.65
CA VAL A 4 -14.85 -15.37 -26.92
C VAL A 4 -14.70 -13.88 -26.70
N THR A 5 -15.32 -13.12 -27.59
CA THR A 5 -15.62 -11.70 -27.40
C THR A 5 -16.81 -11.61 -26.47
N ASP A 6 -16.60 -11.20 -25.21
CA ASP A 6 -17.69 -10.78 -24.33
C ASP A 6 -17.62 -9.25 -24.17
N ASN A 7 -18.46 -8.60 -24.96
CA ASN A 7 -18.66 -7.15 -25.01
C ASN A 7 -19.95 -6.84 -24.22
N SER A 8 -19.88 -6.76 -22.89
CA SER A 8 -21.01 -6.21 -22.11
C SER A 8 -20.62 -5.85 -20.69
N LEU A 9 -19.96 -4.69 -20.48
CA LEU A 9 -19.92 -4.00 -19.17
C LEU A 9 -19.59 -2.50 -19.37
N HIS A 10 -20.48 -1.78 -20.04
CA HIS A 10 -20.57 -0.34 -19.90
C HIS A 10 -21.98 0.04 -19.49
N SER A 11 -22.22 0.16 -18.19
CA SER A 11 -23.29 1.00 -17.67
C SER A 11 -22.74 1.78 -16.47
N SER A 12 -22.47 3.04 -16.69
CA SER A 12 -22.16 4.04 -15.67
C SER A 12 -23.43 4.30 -14.84
N GLY A 13 -23.64 3.50 -13.80
CA GLY A 13 -24.70 3.70 -12.82
C GLY A 13 -24.09 3.68 -11.43
N VAL A 14 -24.26 4.75 -10.65
CA VAL A 14 -24.06 4.71 -9.21
C VAL A 14 -25.02 3.65 -8.67
N LEU A 15 -24.47 2.48 -8.34
CA LEU A 15 -25.26 1.38 -7.79
C LEU A 15 -25.78 1.82 -6.43
N ALA A 16 -27.10 1.73 -6.22
CA ALA A 16 -27.71 1.93 -4.91
C ALA A 16 -27.01 1.00 -3.88
N PRO A 17 -26.80 1.45 -2.63
CA PRO A 17 -26.17 0.62 -1.61
C PRO A 17 -26.90 -0.72 -1.52
N ARG A 18 -26.17 -1.84 -1.60
CA ARG A 18 -26.75 -3.19 -1.51
C ARG A 18 -27.24 -3.42 -0.09
N SER A 19 -28.49 -3.12 0.20
CA SER A 19 -29.10 -3.21 1.53
C SER A 19 -28.98 -4.60 2.19
N HIS A 20 -28.73 -5.66 1.40
CA HIS A 20 -28.63 -7.04 1.87
C HIS A 20 -27.23 -7.65 1.77
N LEU A 21 -26.19 -6.84 1.55
CA LEU A 21 -24.83 -7.33 1.28
C LEU A 21 -24.30 -8.28 2.37
N ILE A 22 -24.51 -7.94 3.65
CA ILE A 22 -24.10 -8.81 4.77
C ILE A 22 -24.84 -10.14 4.71
N ALA A 23 -26.16 -10.13 4.47
CA ALA A 23 -26.96 -11.33 4.36
C ALA A 23 -26.52 -12.19 3.16
N ASP A 24 -26.22 -11.57 2.02
CA ASP A 24 -25.77 -12.28 0.81
C ASP A 24 -24.42 -12.97 1.03
N LEU A 25 -23.48 -12.32 1.74
CA LEU A 25 -22.21 -12.92 2.14
C LEU A 25 -22.39 -14.08 3.11
N VAL A 26 -23.24 -13.93 4.12
CA VAL A 26 -23.53 -14.98 5.14
C VAL A 26 -24.22 -16.18 4.51
N MET A 27 -25.23 -15.95 3.69
CA MET A 27 -26.00 -17.01 3.02
C MET A 27 -25.24 -17.66 1.86
N GLY A 28 -24.11 -17.05 1.42
CA GLY A 28 -23.30 -17.55 0.31
C GLY A 28 -23.89 -17.25 -1.07
N ARG A 29 -24.81 -16.29 -1.18
CA ARG A 29 -25.29 -15.77 -2.47
C ARG A 29 -24.21 -14.92 -3.16
N LEU A 30 -23.37 -14.24 -2.37
CA LEU A 30 -22.19 -13.56 -2.83
C LEU A 30 -20.93 -14.26 -2.27
N THR A 31 -20.07 -14.75 -3.16
CA THR A 31 -18.83 -15.46 -2.81
C THR A 31 -17.64 -14.81 -3.51
N PRO A 32 -17.09 -13.68 -2.98
CA PRO A 32 -16.02 -12.91 -3.64
C PRO A 32 -14.76 -13.71 -3.94
N ALA A 33 -14.50 -14.77 -3.19
CA ALA A 33 -13.36 -15.66 -3.35
C ALA A 33 -13.68 -17.08 -2.86
N PRO A 34 -12.87 -18.10 -3.21
CA PRO A 34 -13.13 -19.50 -2.84
C PRO A 34 -13.36 -19.75 -1.34
N ILE A 35 -12.71 -18.96 -0.47
CA ILE A 35 -12.88 -19.05 0.98
C ILE A 35 -14.34 -18.80 1.43
N TRP A 36 -15.08 -17.97 0.69
CA TRP A 36 -16.48 -17.67 0.99
C TRP A 36 -17.45 -18.81 0.67
N ARG A 37 -17.03 -19.83 -0.09
CA ARG A 37 -17.81 -21.06 -0.28
C ARG A 37 -17.85 -21.93 0.96
N GLN A 38 -16.90 -21.75 1.89
CA GLN A 38 -16.80 -22.51 3.13
C GLN A 38 -17.85 -22.03 4.17
N LYS A 39 -18.77 -22.93 4.59
CA LYS A 39 -19.79 -22.62 5.60
C LYS A 39 -19.18 -22.13 6.91
N ASN A 40 -18.08 -22.76 7.37
CA ASN A 40 -17.37 -22.37 8.59
C ASN A 40 -16.79 -20.95 8.53
N TYR A 41 -16.34 -20.51 7.34
CA TYR A 41 -15.83 -19.13 7.16
C TYR A 41 -16.97 -18.12 7.27
N ARG A 42 -18.10 -18.38 6.60
CA ARG A 42 -19.30 -17.53 6.66
C ARG A 42 -19.91 -17.45 8.07
N PHE A 43 -19.95 -18.58 8.80
CA PHE A 43 -20.38 -18.60 10.19
C PHE A 43 -19.48 -17.74 11.08
N LYS A 44 -18.14 -17.86 10.94
CA LYS A 44 -17.19 -16.98 11.65
C LYS A 44 -17.35 -15.52 11.27
N PHE A 45 -17.67 -15.24 10.01
CA PHE A 45 -17.96 -13.89 9.55
C PHE A 45 -19.23 -13.35 10.21
N LEU A 46 -20.33 -14.13 10.25
CA LEU A 46 -21.57 -13.75 10.92
C LEU A 46 -21.34 -13.39 12.39
N LEU A 47 -20.71 -14.28 13.17
CA LEU A 47 -20.45 -14.04 14.58
C LEU A 47 -19.62 -12.76 14.83
N ARG A 48 -18.60 -12.54 14.03
CA ARG A 48 -17.76 -11.32 14.14
C ARG A 48 -18.50 -10.09 13.67
N THR A 49 -19.33 -10.20 12.64
CA THR A 49 -20.19 -9.10 12.18
C THR A 49 -21.16 -8.71 13.27
N ALA A 50 -21.78 -9.66 13.98
CA ALA A 50 -22.64 -9.33 15.11
C ALA A 50 -21.90 -8.55 16.21
N LEU A 51 -20.64 -8.94 16.51
CA LEU A 51 -19.80 -8.25 17.50
C LEU A 51 -19.36 -6.85 17.04
N PHE A 52 -19.12 -6.65 15.74
CA PHE A 52 -18.63 -5.41 15.16
C PHE A 52 -19.61 -4.83 14.13
N TYR A 53 -20.91 -4.94 14.40
CA TYR A 53 -21.96 -4.66 13.41
C TYR A 53 -21.85 -3.27 12.80
N ASN A 54 -21.80 -2.22 13.61
CA ASN A 54 -21.79 -0.85 13.13
C ASN A 54 -20.57 -0.56 12.23
N ALA A 55 -19.38 -1.04 12.63
CA ALA A 55 -18.16 -0.86 11.85
C ALA A 55 -18.20 -1.64 10.53
N THR A 56 -18.69 -2.90 10.56
CA THR A 56 -18.79 -3.73 9.36
C THR A 56 -19.81 -3.15 8.39
N ARG A 57 -20.97 -2.74 8.89
CA ARG A 57 -22.04 -2.14 8.10
C ARG A 57 -21.56 -0.83 7.44
N ALA A 58 -21.03 0.12 8.21
CA ALA A 58 -20.59 1.41 7.70
C ALA A 58 -19.51 1.24 6.60
N MET A 59 -18.54 0.34 6.81
CA MET A 59 -17.51 0.05 5.81
C MET A 59 -18.12 -0.53 4.53
N LEU A 60 -18.99 -1.53 4.66
CA LEU A 60 -19.59 -2.20 3.50
C LEU A 60 -20.56 -1.30 2.73
N GLU A 61 -21.36 -0.47 3.41
CA GLU A 61 -22.22 0.53 2.77
C GLU A 61 -21.40 1.52 1.97
N ALA A 62 -20.32 2.09 2.55
CA ALA A 62 -19.46 3.03 1.85
C ALA A 62 -18.76 2.42 0.64
N LEU A 63 -18.27 1.18 0.76
CA LEU A 63 -17.57 0.50 -0.33
C LEU A 63 -18.52 0.01 -1.43
N SER A 64 -19.70 -0.51 -1.07
CA SER A 64 -20.67 -1.04 -2.04
C SER A 64 -21.30 0.03 -2.93
N ALA A 65 -21.26 1.30 -2.51
CA ALA A 65 -21.67 2.43 -3.32
C ALA A 65 -20.67 2.79 -4.45
N ARG A 66 -19.49 2.20 -4.45
CA ARG A 66 -18.45 2.45 -5.44
C ARG A 66 -18.66 1.62 -6.69
N ALA A 67 -18.40 2.20 -7.86
CA ALA A 67 -18.48 1.50 -9.14
C ALA A 67 -17.46 0.35 -9.25
N ASP A 68 -16.28 0.50 -8.61
CA ASP A 68 -15.19 -0.48 -8.60
C ASP A 68 -15.31 -1.55 -7.48
N PHE A 69 -16.42 -1.61 -6.75
CA PHE A 69 -16.58 -2.51 -5.60
C PHE A 69 -16.30 -3.98 -5.92
N ASN A 70 -16.78 -4.48 -7.04
CA ASN A 70 -16.54 -5.87 -7.45
C ASN A 70 -15.04 -6.13 -7.71
N GLN A 71 -14.32 -5.16 -8.26
CA GLN A 71 -12.86 -5.23 -8.44
C GLN A 71 -12.14 -5.26 -7.09
N LEU A 72 -12.57 -4.44 -6.12
CA LEU A 72 -12.01 -4.45 -4.77
C LEU A 72 -12.21 -5.80 -4.07
N LEU A 73 -13.40 -6.41 -4.24
CA LEU A 73 -13.68 -7.75 -3.70
C LEU A 73 -12.80 -8.83 -4.36
N ALA A 74 -12.53 -8.72 -5.66
CA ALA A 74 -11.64 -9.62 -6.37
C ALA A 74 -10.18 -9.45 -5.94
N ALA A 75 -9.75 -8.20 -5.70
CA ALA A 75 -8.39 -7.88 -5.27
C ALA A 75 -8.11 -8.31 -3.83
N GLN A 76 -9.11 -8.21 -2.95
CA GLN A 76 -8.98 -8.51 -1.52
C GLN A 76 -10.09 -9.46 -1.05
N ALA A 77 -9.79 -10.74 -1.09
CA ALA A 77 -10.73 -11.83 -0.77
C ALA A 77 -11.42 -11.69 0.60
N THR A 78 -10.78 -11.06 1.58
CA THR A 78 -11.33 -10.92 2.95
C THR A 78 -11.75 -9.50 3.29
N LEU A 79 -11.83 -8.61 2.31
CA LEU A 79 -12.24 -7.22 2.47
C LEU A 79 -13.52 -7.03 3.31
N PRO A 80 -14.62 -7.80 3.11
CA PRO A 80 -15.83 -7.65 3.93
C PRO A 80 -15.60 -7.86 5.43
N GLY A 81 -14.64 -8.69 5.80
CA GLY A 81 -14.30 -8.99 7.20
C GLY A 81 -13.07 -8.24 7.72
N LYS A 82 -12.59 -7.21 7.03
CA LYS A 82 -11.33 -6.53 7.35
C LYS A 82 -11.35 -5.93 8.77
N VAL A 83 -12.45 -5.32 9.17
CA VAL A 83 -12.61 -4.73 10.52
C VAL A 83 -12.59 -5.75 11.66
N HIS A 84 -12.80 -7.03 11.37
CA HIS A 84 -12.81 -8.11 12.35
C HIS A 84 -11.44 -8.54 12.85
N ARG A 85 -10.37 -8.00 12.29
CA ARG A 85 -8.97 -8.35 12.58
C ARG A 85 -8.13 -7.09 12.75
N GLN A 86 -6.96 -7.25 13.33
CA GLN A 86 -5.97 -6.17 13.37
C GLN A 86 -5.66 -5.70 11.95
N TYR A 87 -5.67 -4.41 11.75
CA TYR A 87 -5.49 -3.77 10.46
C TYR A 87 -4.73 -2.46 10.64
N LEU A 88 -3.84 -2.17 9.72
CA LEU A 88 -2.97 -1.01 9.58
C LEU A 88 -2.02 -0.85 10.77
N THR A 89 -2.55 -0.56 11.96
CA THR A 89 -1.82 -0.53 13.23
C THR A 89 -2.56 -1.36 14.28
N ARG A 90 -1.81 -1.82 15.29
CA ARG A 90 -2.34 -2.74 16.31
C ARG A 90 -3.38 -2.10 17.23
N ASP A 91 -3.27 -0.82 17.48
CA ASP A 91 -4.08 -0.04 18.43
C ASP A 91 -5.48 0.31 17.91
N LEU A 92 -5.72 0.24 16.60
CA LEU A 92 -7.03 0.60 16.04
C LEU A 92 -8.14 -0.33 16.54
N ASN A 93 -9.23 0.24 17.06
CA ASN A 93 -10.46 -0.47 17.31
C ASN A 93 -11.22 -0.74 15.99
N ALA A 94 -12.33 -1.50 16.04
CA ALA A 94 -13.06 -1.92 14.85
C ALA A 94 -13.62 -0.73 14.04
N TRP A 95 -14.12 0.31 14.73
CA TRP A 95 -14.65 1.51 14.09
C TRP A 95 -13.54 2.29 13.38
N GLN A 96 -12.42 2.51 14.07
CA GLN A 96 -11.25 3.18 13.48
C GLN A 96 -10.70 2.44 12.25
N ARG A 97 -10.72 1.09 12.25
CA ARG A 97 -10.37 0.29 11.07
C ARG A 97 -11.32 0.53 9.91
N ALA A 98 -12.63 0.57 10.16
CA ALA A 98 -13.62 0.87 9.13
C ALA A 98 -13.38 2.27 8.54
N VAL A 99 -13.20 3.27 9.39
CA VAL A 99 -12.91 4.65 8.97
C VAL A 99 -11.62 4.73 8.15
N ALA A 100 -10.55 4.02 8.56
CA ALA A 100 -9.29 4.01 7.83
C ALA A 100 -9.45 3.41 6.42
N VAL A 101 -10.18 2.30 6.27
CA VAL A 101 -10.50 1.71 4.97
C VAL A 101 -11.32 2.68 4.11
N ILE A 102 -12.40 3.24 4.65
CA ILE A 102 -13.27 4.19 3.93
C ILE A 102 -12.46 5.40 3.45
N ASN A 103 -11.63 5.97 4.32
CA ASN A 103 -10.84 7.15 3.99
C ASN A 103 -9.81 6.87 2.90
N HIS A 104 -9.20 5.68 2.89
CA HIS A 104 -8.29 5.31 1.80
C HIS A 104 -8.98 5.37 0.43
N TYR A 105 -10.16 4.79 0.30
CA TYR A 105 -10.89 4.82 -0.97
C TYR A 105 -11.45 6.20 -1.31
N ARG A 106 -11.82 7.01 -0.32
CA ARG A 106 -12.15 8.43 -0.53
C ARG A 106 -10.94 9.22 -1.04
N TYR A 107 -9.75 8.94 -0.52
CA TYR A 107 -8.53 9.54 -1.04
C TYR A 107 -8.26 9.13 -2.49
N ILE A 108 -8.44 7.85 -2.85
CA ILE A 108 -8.33 7.40 -4.25
C ILE A 108 -9.31 8.16 -5.15
N ASP A 109 -10.51 8.49 -4.68
CA ASP A 109 -11.46 9.28 -5.44
C ASP A 109 -10.96 10.70 -5.74
N THR A 110 -10.10 11.26 -4.90
CA THR A 110 -9.46 12.57 -5.20
C THR A 110 -8.45 12.48 -6.34
N LEU A 111 -7.95 11.27 -6.63
CA LEU A 111 -7.01 10.96 -7.72
C LEU A 111 -7.71 10.36 -8.96
N ARG A 112 -9.05 10.33 -8.98
CA ARG A 112 -9.83 9.72 -10.07
C ARG A 112 -9.38 10.26 -11.44
N GLY A 113 -9.32 9.37 -12.43
CA GLY A 113 -8.81 9.67 -13.77
C GLY A 113 -7.28 9.63 -13.89
N SER A 114 -6.54 9.43 -12.79
CA SER A 114 -5.09 9.24 -12.85
C SER A 114 -4.71 7.76 -12.99
N ARG A 115 -3.58 7.50 -13.66
CA ARG A 115 -2.99 6.16 -13.73
C ARG A 115 -2.69 5.59 -12.34
N LEU A 116 -2.36 6.45 -11.39
CA LEU A 116 -2.09 6.07 -10.01
C LEU A 116 -3.34 5.52 -9.32
N ALA A 117 -4.49 6.20 -9.43
CA ALA A 117 -5.75 5.73 -8.84
C ALA A 117 -6.14 4.33 -9.34
N HIS A 118 -6.01 4.10 -10.66
CA HIS A 118 -6.24 2.78 -11.24
C HIS A 118 -5.28 1.72 -10.65
N ALA A 119 -3.99 2.02 -10.57
CA ALA A 119 -3.00 1.08 -10.06
C ALA A 119 -3.22 0.74 -8.58
N MET A 120 -3.63 1.71 -7.75
CA MET A 120 -3.86 1.50 -6.32
C MET A 120 -5.01 0.53 -6.01
N THR A 121 -5.96 0.35 -6.93
CA THR A 121 -7.11 -0.57 -6.79
C THR A 121 -6.99 -1.84 -7.62
N ALA A 122 -5.96 -1.94 -8.46
CA ALA A 122 -5.79 -3.06 -9.38
C ALA A 122 -5.59 -4.40 -8.66
N VAL A 123 -6.12 -5.47 -9.24
CA VAL A 123 -5.98 -6.86 -8.74
C VAL A 123 -4.53 -7.35 -8.87
N SER A 124 -3.85 -6.94 -9.94
CA SER A 124 -2.45 -7.28 -10.24
C SER A 124 -1.55 -6.07 -10.23
N GLU A 125 -0.26 -6.31 -10.17
CA GLU A 125 0.76 -5.26 -10.21
C GLU A 125 0.70 -4.47 -11.52
N VAL A 126 0.48 -3.17 -11.45
CA VAL A 126 0.48 -2.22 -12.57
C VAL A 126 1.78 -1.43 -12.53
N PRO A 127 2.57 -1.40 -13.62
CA PRO A 127 3.81 -0.62 -13.66
C PRO A 127 3.49 0.87 -13.60
N LEU A 128 4.13 1.59 -12.70
CA LEU A 128 3.98 3.04 -12.53
C LEU A 128 5.08 3.80 -13.26
N LEU A 129 6.33 3.50 -12.94
CA LEU A 129 7.50 4.17 -13.48
C LEU A 129 8.71 3.24 -13.52
N THR A 130 9.71 3.59 -14.33
CA THR A 130 10.98 2.88 -14.42
C THR A 130 12.13 3.85 -14.25
N LEU A 131 13.08 3.50 -13.37
CA LEU A 131 14.30 4.23 -13.11
C LEU A 131 15.46 3.52 -13.78
N ASN A 132 16.33 4.28 -14.44
CA ASN A 132 17.55 3.77 -15.05
C ASN A 132 18.74 4.00 -14.09
N GLY A 133 19.25 2.91 -13.57
CA GLY A 133 20.42 2.89 -12.70
C GLY A 133 21.74 2.82 -13.49
N LYS A 134 22.81 2.53 -12.77
CA LYS A 134 24.15 2.31 -13.34
C LYS A 134 24.14 1.06 -14.23
N GLU A 135 24.93 1.07 -15.32
CA GLU A 135 25.08 -0.05 -16.26
C GLU A 135 23.73 -0.49 -16.88
N ASP A 136 22.89 0.50 -17.20
CA ASP A 136 21.56 0.34 -17.80
C ASP A 136 20.62 -0.60 -17.05
N ARG A 137 20.91 -0.86 -15.76
CA ARG A 137 20.01 -1.62 -14.90
C ARG A 137 18.73 -0.85 -14.66
N ARG A 138 17.61 -1.48 -14.91
CA ARG A 138 16.28 -0.88 -14.77
C ARG A 138 15.61 -1.35 -13.49
N PHE A 139 14.95 -0.41 -12.81
CA PHE A 139 14.17 -0.66 -11.61
C PHE A 139 12.76 -0.15 -11.86
N THR A 140 11.78 -1.05 -11.87
CA THR A 140 10.39 -0.69 -12.12
C THR A 140 9.62 -0.71 -10.82
N LEU A 141 8.92 0.39 -10.56
CA LEU A 141 7.96 0.51 -9.47
C LEU A 141 6.58 0.15 -9.99
N TYR A 142 5.92 -0.75 -9.28
CA TYR A 142 4.55 -1.17 -9.52
C TYR A 142 3.67 -0.78 -8.33
N ALA A 143 2.37 -0.67 -8.57
CA ALA A 143 1.37 -0.64 -7.50
C ALA A 143 0.26 -1.65 -7.77
N SER A 144 -0.39 -2.09 -6.71
CA SER A 144 -1.60 -2.89 -6.74
C SER A 144 -2.40 -2.65 -5.46
N SER A 145 -3.65 -3.09 -5.43
CA SER A 145 -4.35 -3.33 -4.18
C SER A 145 -3.50 -4.28 -3.30
N ALA A 146 -3.61 -4.15 -1.97
CA ALA A 146 -2.72 -4.82 -1.03
C ALA A 146 -2.70 -6.36 -1.10
N GLY A 147 -3.76 -6.99 -1.63
CA GLY A 147 -3.81 -8.43 -1.85
C GLY A 147 -3.39 -9.24 -0.61
N LYS A 148 -2.25 -9.92 -0.68
CA LYS A 148 -1.73 -10.74 0.44
C LYS A 148 -1.33 -9.92 1.68
N ALA A 149 -1.03 -8.62 1.53
CA ALA A 149 -0.66 -7.70 2.61
C ALA A 149 -1.86 -6.88 3.12
N GLU A 150 -3.11 -7.29 2.82
CA GLU A 150 -4.37 -6.59 3.10
C GLU A 150 -4.59 -6.14 4.56
N ARG A 151 -3.75 -6.62 5.47
CA ARG A 151 -3.79 -6.22 6.88
C ARG A 151 -2.83 -5.09 7.21
N GLU A 152 -1.83 -4.88 6.38
CA GLU A 152 -0.84 -3.82 6.51
C GLU A 152 -1.29 -2.53 5.80
N GLY A 153 -2.37 -2.58 5.01
CA GLY A 153 -2.92 -1.43 4.28
C GLY A 153 -3.82 -1.83 3.11
N GLU A 154 -4.15 -0.87 2.27
CA GLU A 154 -5.02 -1.04 1.10
C GLU A 154 -4.23 -1.10 -0.21
N THR A 155 -3.11 -0.40 -0.32
CA THR A 155 -2.25 -0.36 -1.51
C THR A 155 -0.86 -0.86 -1.19
N THR A 156 -0.28 -1.66 -2.08
CA THR A 156 1.11 -2.09 -2.01
C THR A 156 1.89 -1.57 -3.21
N LEU A 157 3.04 -0.97 -2.93
CA LEU A 157 4.08 -0.64 -3.89
C LEU A 157 5.09 -1.78 -3.95
N TRP A 158 5.55 -2.10 -5.16
CA TRP A 158 6.53 -3.15 -5.41
C TRP A 158 7.68 -2.58 -6.22
N LEU A 159 8.91 -2.77 -5.76
CA LEU A 159 10.10 -2.41 -6.53
C LEU A 159 10.75 -3.68 -7.05
N ARG A 160 10.90 -3.77 -8.37
CA ARG A 160 11.51 -4.92 -9.06
C ARG A 160 12.66 -4.46 -9.94
N ASP A 161 13.64 -5.35 -10.11
CA ASP A 161 14.73 -5.17 -11.09
C ASP A 161 14.34 -5.69 -12.48
N SER A 162 15.30 -5.66 -13.41
CA SER A 162 15.14 -6.14 -14.80
C SER A 162 14.76 -7.62 -14.89
N ASP A 163 15.16 -8.42 -13.90
CA ASP A 163 14.87 -9.86 -13.83
C ASP A 163 13.56 -10.14 -13.10
N HIS A 164 12.73 -9.12 -12.89
CA HIS A 164 11.50 -9.16 -12.11
C HIS A 164 11.67 -9.62 -10.65
N THR A 165 12.90 -9.60 -10.13
CA THR A 165 13.15 -9.91 -8.72
C THR A 165 12.57 -8.83 -7.82
N LEU A 166 11.78 -9.23 -6.83
CA LEU A 166 11.24 -8.31 -5.84
C LEU A 166 12.36 -7.86 -4.89
N LEU A 167 12.70 -6.57 -4.93
CA LEU A 167 13.73 -5.97 -4.10
C LEU A 167 13.18 -5.37 -2.80
N ALA A 168 12.00 -4.77 -2.86
CA ALA A 168 11.31 -4.22 -1.69
C ALA A 168 9.82 -4.04 -1.98
N SER A 169 9.01 -4.00 -0.91
CA SER A 169 7.60 -3.64 -0.98
C SER A 169 7.20 -2.75 0.19
N ALA A 170 6.26 -1.83 -0.05
CA ALA A 170 5.66 -0.98 0.96
C ALA A 170 4.14 -1.05 0.85
N THR A 171 3.47 -1.40 1.96
CA THR A 171 2.01 -1.42 2.03
C THR A 171 1.53 -0.31 2.93
N PHE A 172 0.56 0.47 2.46
CA PHE A 172 0.08 1.65 3.16
C PHE A 172 -1.42 1.86 2.98
N SER A 173 -1.97 2.71 3.83
CA SER A 173 -3.28 3.34 3.65
C SER A 173 -3.17 4.84 3.82
N VAL A 174 -4.02 5.57 3.11
CA VAL A 174 -4.23 7.00 3.38
C VAL A 174 -5.45 7.11 4.26
N THR A 175 -5.30 7.75 5.40
CA THR A 175 -6.35 8.01 6.39
C THR A 175 -6.60 9.50 6.46
N ARG A 176 -7.60 9.92 7.23
CA ARG A 176 -7.90 11.34 7.44
C ARG A 176 -7.99 11.60 8.94
N ASP A 177 -7.29 12.62 9.37
CA ASP A 177 -7.38 13.15 10.72
C ASP A 177 -7.87 14.60 10.61
N HIS A 178 -9.03 14.88 11.23
CA HIS A 178 -9.78 16.10 10.98
C HIS A 178 -9.95 16.33 9.46
N ASP A 179 -9.34 17.35 8.91
CA ASP A 179 -9.44 17.67 7.48
C ASP A 179 -8.16 17.37 6.69
N ALA A 180 -7.13 16.80 7.34
CA ALA A 180 -5.83 16.52 6.74
C ALA A 180 -5.67 15.04 6.35
N TRP A 181 -5.20 14.78 5.13
CA TRP A 181 -4.83 13.45 4.70
C TRP A 181 -3.51 13.02 5.33
N GLN A 182 -3.46 11.79 5.80
CA GLN A 182 -2.28 11.18 6.42
C GLN A 182 -2.01 9.82 5.77
N LEU A 183 -0.77 9.57 5.36
CA LEU A 183 -0.36 8.28 4.83
C LEU A 183 0.27 7.46 5.96
N VAL A 184 -0.24 6.23 6.16
CA VAL A 184 0.28 5.30 7.18
C VAL A 184 0.86 4.08 6.48
N ILE A 185 2.17 3.88 6.61
CA ILE A 185 2.89 2.70 6.13
C ILE A 185 2.74 1.60 7.19
N GLY A 186 1.88 0.61 6.91
CA GLY A 186 1.65 -0.53 7.80
C GLY A 186 2.61 -1.69 7.58
N GLY A 187 3.35 -1.69 6.46
CA GLY A 187 4.36 -2.68 6.15
C GLY A 187 5.44 -2.15 5.21
N LEU A 188 6.71 -2.41 5.51
CA LEU A 188 7.85 -2.11 4.64
C LEU A 188 8.81 -3.30 4.68
N GLN A 189 8.82 -4.07 3.61
CA GLN A 189 9.53 -5.35 3.56
C GLN A 189 10.66 -5.31 2.55
N GLY A 190 11.76 -6.01 2.86
CA GLY A 190 12.82 -6.33 1.91
C GLY A 190 12.43 -7.52 1.01
N PRO A 191 13.38 -8.05 0.26
CA PRO A 191 13.17 -9.19 -0.60
C PRO A 191 12.81 -10.45 0.20
N ARG A 192 12.30 -11.46 -0.51
CA ARG A 192 12.06 -12.78 0.09
C ARG A 192 13.38 -13.43 0.51
N ARG A 193 13.34 -14.36 1.46
CA ARG A 193 14.52 -15.03 2.03
C ARG A 193 15.44 -15.74 1.03
N HIS A 194 14.89 -16.20 -0.11
CA HIS A 194 15.68 -16.86 -1.15
C HIS A 194 16.46 -15.87 -2.04
N VAL A 195 16.19 -14.59 -1.96
CA VAL A 195 16.97 -13.55 -2.67
C VAL A 195 18.23 -13.28 -1.85
N SER A 196 19.38 -13.45 -2.48
CA SER A 196 20.66 -13.29 -1.80
C SER A 196 20.93 -11.81 -1.43
N HIS A 197 21.71 -11.63 -0.37
CA HIS A 197 22.16 -10.28 0.02
C HIS A 197 22.95 -9.58 -1.08
N GLU A 198 23.63 -10.34 -1.94
CA GLU A 198 24.40 -9.77 -3.05
C GLU A 198 23.51 -9.07 -4.08
N VAL A 199 22.31 -9.61 -4.36
CA VAL A 199 21.34 -8.95 -5.25
C VAL A 199 20.96 -7.57 -4.72
N ILE A 200 20.68 -7.45 -3.42
CA ILE A 200 20.34 -6.16 -2.79
C ILE A 200 21.52 -5.20 -2.80
N LYS A 201 22.73 -5.71 -2.57
CA LYS A 201 23.95 -4.91 -2.61
C LYS A 201 24.22 -4.39 -4.02
N GLN A 202 24.03 -5.23 -5.04
CA GLN A 202 24.16 -4.82 -6.44
C GLN A 202 23.08 -3.81 -6.84
N ALA A 203 21.81 -4.03 -6.45
CA ALA A 203 20.74 -3.06 -6.68
C ALA A 203 21.04 -1.71 -6.01
N THR A 204 21.57 -1.72 -4.78
CA THR A 204 21.96 -0.51 -4.06
C THR A 204 23.09 0.23 -4.79
N ARG A 205 24.11 -0.48 -5.27
CA ARG A 205 25.21 0.10 -6.05
C ARG A 205 24.70 0.69 -7.38
N ALA A 206 23.80 -0.03 -8.06
CA ALA A 206 23.21 0.42 -9.32
C ALA A 206 22.31 1.65 -9.12
N CYS A 207 21.71 1.83 -7.95
CA CYS A 207 20.96 3.02 -7.56
C CYS A 207 21.83 4.07 -6.85
N TYR A 208 23.14 4.09 -7.13
CA TYR A 208 24.08 5.07 -6.58
C TYR A 208 24.06 5.17 -5.05
N GLY A 209 23.97 4.01 -4.38
CA GLY A 209 23.94 3.88 -2.93
C GLY A 209 22.56 4.08 -2.27
N LEU A 210 21.48 4.18 -3.06
CA LEU A 210 20.11 4.16 -2.51
C LEU A 210 19.62 2.73 -2.35
N PHE A 211 19.25 2.38 -1.11
CA PHE A 211 18.64 1.07 -0.83
C PHE A 211 17.24 0.95 -1.46
N PRO A 212 16.82 -0.23 -1.89
CA PRO A 212 15.49 -0.43 -2.47
C PRO A 212 14.32 0.09 -1.62
N LYS A 213 14.35 -0.12 -0.31
CA LYS A 213 13.34 0.45 0.61
C LYS A 213 13.33 1.98 0.59
N ARG A 214 14.49 2.60 0.43
CA ARG A 214 14.61 4.05 0.36
C ARG A 214 13.98 4.61 -0.92
N LEU A 215 14.12 3.93 -2.07
CA LEU A 215 13.46 4.34 -3.32
C LEU A 215 11.93 4.31 -3.19
N LEU A 216 11.36 3.34 -2.46
CA LEU A 216 9.93 3.32 -2.18
C LEU A 216 9.49 4.51 -1.32
N LEU A 217 10.29 4.92 -0.35
CA LEU A 217 10.00 6.10 0.46
C LEU A 217 10.14 7.39 -0.34
N GLU A 218 11.12 7.50 -1.22
CA GLU A 218 11.25 8.65 -2.12
C GLU A 218 9.99 8.80 -2.98
N PHE A 219 9.44 7.69 -3.50
CA PHE A 219 8.16 7.71 -4.20
C PHE A 219 7.02 8.18 -3.29
N ILE A 220 6.91 7.67 -2.07
CA ILE A 220 5.88 8.07 -1.10
C ILE A 220 5.98 9.55 -0.76
N TRP A 221 7.19 10.09 -0.59
CA TRP A 221 7.41 11.52 -0.35
C TRP A 221 6.98 12.37 -1.55
N GLN A 222 7.32 11.95 -2.77
CA GLN A 222 6.91 12.66 -3.98
C GLN A 222 5.39 12.59 -4.18
N LEU A 223 4.77 11.47 -3.85
CA LEU A 223 3.31 11.33 -3.83
C LEU A 223 2.69 12.29 -2.80
N ALA A 224 3.20 12.31 -1.57
CA ALA A 224 2.70 13.16 -0.50
C ALA A 224 2.78 14.66 -0.88
N ALA A 225 3.90 15.08 -1.44
CA ALA A 225 4.11 16.46 -1.87
C ALA A 225 3.12 16.94 -2.95
N ARG A 226 2.53 16.00 -3.73
CA ARG A 226 1.64 16.31 -4.87
C ARG A 226 0.16 16.04 -4.61
N SER A 227 -0.18 15.42 -3.50
CA SER A 227 -1.54 14.93 -3.24
C SER A 227 -2.11 15.32 -1.88
N GLN A 228 -1.68 16.47 -1.37
CA GLN A 228 -2.21 17.07 -0.13
C GLN A 228 -2.08 16.19 1.12
N ILE A 229 -1.13 15.27 1.15
CA ILE A 229 -0.82 14.47 2.34
C ILE A 229 -0.02 15.34 3.31
N ALA A 230 -0.62 15.64 4.46
CA ALA A 230 -0.04 16.54 5.47
C ALA A 230 0.92 15.83 6.45
N ALA A 231 0.84 14.50 6.55
CA ALA A 231 1.72 13.72 7.43
C ALA A 231 1.93 12.30 6.88
N ILE A 232 3.11 11.75 7.15
CA ILE A 232 3.45 10.35 6.86
C ILE A 232 3.81 9.67 8.16
N TYR A 233 3.24 8.48 8.38
CA TYR A 233 3.54 7.64 9.52
C TYR A 233 4.05 6.27 9.10
N GLY A 234 4.95 5.70 9.87
CA GLY A 234 5.36 4.31 9.77
C GLY A 234 4.97 3.56 11.04
N VAL A 235 4.48 2.34 10.94
CA VAL A 235 4.21 1.52 12.12
C VAL A 235 5.52 1.24 12.87
N SER A 236 5.46 1.29 14.21
CA SER A 236 6.56 0.84 15.05
C SER A 236 6.67 -0.69 15.06
N ASP A 237 7.75 -1.21 15.58
CA ASP A 237 7.88 -2.63 15.83
C ASP A 237 6.74 -3.18 16.71
N ASN A 238 6.28 -2.41 17.71
CA ASN A 238 5.15 -2.78 18.56
C ASN A 238 3.79 -2.58 17.89
N GLY A 239 3.69 -1.63 16.97
CA GLY A 239 2.48 -1.28 16.25
C GLY A 239 2.10 -2.25 15.13
N HIS A 240 3.05 -3.04 14.66
CA HIS A 240 2.83 -3.90 13.53
C HIS A 240 1.79 -4.99 13.79
N VAL A 241 0.84 -5.17 12.87
CA VAL A 241 -0.34 -6.03 13.02
C VAL A 241 -0.03 -7.51 13.31
N PHE A 242 1.12 -8.02 12.90
CA PHE A 242 1.54 -9.40 13.16
C PHE A 242 2.23 -9.59 14.52
N ARG A 243 2.53 -8.51 15.25
CA ARG A 243 3.00 -8.58 16.64
C ARG A 243 1.88 -8.65 17.68
N ALA A 244 0.61 -8.55 17.27
CA ALA A 244 -0.53 -8.79 18.17
C ALA A 244 -0.42 -10.19 18.82
N LEU A 245 -0.86 -10.32 20.08
CA LEU A 245 -0.78 -11.56 20.88
C LEU A 245 -1.21 -12.83 20.13
N ARG A 246 -2.22 -12.71 19.28
CA ARG A 246 -2.74 -13.81 18.44
C ARG A 246 -1.69 -14.38 17.47
N TYR A 247 -0.69 -13.58 17.06
CA TYR A 247 0.32 -13.97 16.05
C TYR A 247 1.69 -14.23 16.68
N ARG A 248 1.90 -13.85 17.96
CA ARG A 248 3.15 -14.14 18.69
C ARG A 248 3.49 -15.62 18.69
N LEU A 249 2.50 -16.50 18.80
CA LEU A 249 2.68 -17.94 18.83
C LEU A 249 2.95 -18.54 17.45
N SER A 250 2.46 -17.95 16.36
CA SER A 250 2.55 -18.54 15.02
C SER A 250 3.56 -17.86 14.08
N LYS A 251 3.83 -16.56 14.24
CA LYS A 251 4.68 -15.78 13.32
C LYS A 251 5.76 -14.93 14.00
N GLY A 252 5.75 -14.81 15.32
CA GLY A 252 6.65 -13.93 16.07
C GLY A 252 8.15 -14.28 15.97
N ARG A 253 8.50 -15.53 15.63
CA ARG A 253 9.89 -15.99 15.46
C ARG A 253 10.52 -15.58 14.11
N HIS A 254 9.77 -15.01 13.18
CA HIS A 254 10.23 -14.74 11.82
C HIS A 254 10.27 -13.26 11.44
N PHE A 255 10.02 -12.36 12.41
CA PHE A 255 10.02 -10.94 12.19
C PHE A 255 11.40 -10.34 12.52
N HIS A 256 12.27 -10.24 11.51
CA HIS A 256 13.65 -9.76 11.64
C HIS A 256 13.84 -8.31 11.17
N ALA A 257 12.81 -7.62 10.71
CA ALA A 257 12.94 -6.22 10.32
C ALA A 257 12.67 -5.34 11.53
N SER A 258 13.65 -4.58 11.98
CA SER A 258 13.45 -3.49 12.91
C SER A 258 12.89 -2.30 12.13
N TYR A 259 11.60 -2.01 12.34
CA TYR A 259 10.99 -0.80 11.78
C TYR A 259 11.54 0.43 12.49
N ASP A 260 11.69 0.34 13.82
CA ASP A 260 12.10 1.47 14.64
C ASP A 260 13.49 1.97 14.25
N GLU A 261 14.48 1.06 14.08
CA GLU A 261 15.82 1.42 13.60
C GLU A 261 15.78 2.03 12.20
N PHE A 262 14.94 1.48 11.32
CA PHE A 262 14.84 2.00 9.96
C PHE A 262 14.22 3.41 9.94
N TRP A 263 13.14 3.64 10.70
CA TRP A 263 12.51 4.96 10.79
C TRP A 263 13.46 5.98 11.41
N GLN A 264 14.20 5.61 12.44
CA GLN A 264 15.22 6.46 13.05
C GLN A 264 16.32 6.85 12.05
N SER A 265 16.74 5.92 11.18
CA SER A 265 17.78 6.16 10.16
C SER A 265 17.39 7.17 9.07
N ILE A 266 16.13 7.53 8.99
CA ILE A 266 15.56 8.51 8.05
C ILE A 266 14.92 9.70 8.78
N ASP A 267 15.43 10.04 9.95
CA ASP A 267 15.01 11.18 10.77
C ASP A 267 13.54 11.11 11.24
N GLY A 268 12.96 9.90 11.28
CA GLY A 268 11.66 9.67 11.88
C GLY A 268 11.66 9.95 13.37
N GLN A 269 10.53 10.41 13.90
CA GLN A 269 10.34 10.71 15.31
C GLN A 269 9.26 9.79 15.89
N PRO A 270 9.51 9.13 17.06
CA PRO A 270 8.49 8.33 17.72
C PRO A 270 7.34 9.25 18.16
N GLU A 271 6.11 8.95 17.70
CA GLU A 271 4.92 9.72 18.07
C GLU A 271 4.10 9.00 19.14
N SER A 272 4.06 7.68 19.09
CA SER A 272 3.39 6.83 20.06
C SER A 272 4.09 5.46 20.12
N PRO A 273 3.71 4.58 21.07
CA PRO A 273 4.22 3.21 21.08
C PRO A 273 3.92 2.42 19.80
N TRP A 274 3.00 2.90 18.96
CA TRP A 274 2.47 2.18 17.81
C TRP A 274 2.95 2.72 16.47
N ARG A 275 3.41 3.97 16.39
CA ARG A 275 3.78 4.63 15.15
C ARG A 275 4.86 5.69 15.32
N TRP A 276 5.59 5.91 14.24
CA TRP A 276 6.58 6.95 14.04
C TRP A 276 6.04 8.00 13.08
N ARG A 277 6.26 9.26 13.35
CA ARG A 277 6.06 10.33 12.39
C ARG A 277 7.31 10.44 11.52
N LEU A 278 7.12 10.36 10.21
CA LEU A 278 8.21 10.43 9.24
C LEU A 278 8.29 11.85 8.67
N PRO A 279 9.49 12.31 8.25
CA PRO A 279 9.60 13.58 7.55
C PRO A 279 8.82 13.51 6.22
N LEU A 280 8.34 14.66 5.72
CA LEU A 280 7.67 14.76 4.42
C LEU A 280 8.66 14.78 3.24
N CYS A 281 9.92 15.05 3.50
CA CYS A 281 11.04 14.94 2.57
C CYS A 281 12.33 14.76 3.36
N LEU A 282 13.38 14.30 2.70
CA LEU A 282 14.73 14.41 3.25
C LEU A 282 15.53 15.40 2.43
N GLU A 283 16.17 16.33 3.12
CA GLU A 283 17.04 17.30 2.49
C GLU A 283 18.21 16.63 1.78
N ARG A 284 18.49 17.10 0.58
CA ARG A 284 19.65 16.66 -0.17
C ARG A 284 20.90 17.34 0.42
N LYS A 285 21.92 16.55 0.71
CA LYS A 285 23.21 17.12 1.12
C LYS A 285 23.76 18.00 -0.01
N SER A 286 24.33 19.16 0.34
CA SER A 286 25.01 19.96 -0.64
C SER A 286 26.25 19.23 -1.18
N LEU A 287 26.59 19.42 -2.46
CA LEU A 287 27.75 18.74 -3.07
C LEU A 287 29.07 19.14 -2.41
N GLU A 288 29.14 20.34 -1.83
CA GLU A 288 30.29 20.86 -1.10
C GLU A 288 30.53 20.08 0.18
N SER A 289 29.47 19.68 0.89
CA SER A 289 29.55 18.88 2.13
C SER A 289 29.95 17.43 1.89
N ILE A 290 29.98 16.99 0.62
CA ILE A 290 30.30 15.63 0.22
C ILE A 290 31.78 15.52 -0.15
N ALA A 291 32.47 14.49 0.37
CA ALA A 291 33.87 14.22 0.04
C ALA A 291 34.06 14.14 -1.49
N SER A 292 35.08 14.79 -2.00
CA SER A 292 35.36 14.95 -3.45
C SER A 292 35.23 13.65 -4.25
N LYS A 293 35.80 12.56 -3.76
CA LYS A 293 35.73 11.22 -4.35
C LYS A 293 34.33 10.64 -4.51
N LYS A 294 33.33 11.15 -3.77
CA LYS A 294 31.94 10.69 -3.81
C LYS A 294 31.01 11.63 -4.57
N ARG A 295 31.44 12.84 -4.92
CA ARG A 295 30.57 13.86 -5.55
C ARG A 295 29.95 13.38 -6.86
N ALA A 296 30.71 12.65 -7.69
CA ALA A 296 30.20 12.10 -8.95
C ALA A 296 29.07 11.10 -8.73
N GLU A 297 29.19 10.22 -7.74
CA GLU A 297 28.13 9.26 -7.36
C GLU A 297 26.88 10.00 -6.87
N TYR A 298 27.05 11.03 -6.02
CA TYR A 298 25.92 11.82 -5.51
C TYR A 298 25.21 12.62 -6.60
N ARG A 299 25.93 13.18 -7.58
CA ARG A 299 25.29 13.84 -8.74
C ARG A 299 24.39 12.87 -9.50
N ARG A 300 24.86 11.66 -9.78
CA ARG A 300 24.04 10.63 -10.45
C ARG A 300 22.87 10.16 -9.59
N ARG A 301 23.05 10.05 -8.28
CA ARG A 301 21.97 9.79 -7.33
C ARG A 301 20.89 10.88 -7.40
N PHE A 302 21.28 12.14 -7.43
CA PHE A 302 20.34 13.26 -7.54
C PHE A 302 19.60 13.24 -8.88
N GLN A 303 20.29 12.96 -9.98
CA GLN A 303 19.64 12.76 -11.28
C GLN A 303 18.60 11.64 -11.27
N LEU A 304 18.90 10.50 -10.62
CA LEU A 304 17.95 9.40 -10.45
C LEU A 304 16.71 9.85 -9.66
N LEU A 305 16.89 10.62 -8.60
CA LEU A 305 15.79 11.17 -7.80
C LEU A 305 15.00 12.25 -8.55
N ASP A 306 15.63 13.02 -9.42
CA ASP A 306 14.95 13.98 -10.28
C ASP A 306 14.07 13.26 -11.31
N GLN A 307 14.57 12.19 -11.94
CA GLN A 307 13.76 11.33 -12.81
C GLN A 307 12.55 10.75 -12.08
N LEU A 308 12.73 10.30 -10.83
CA LEU A 308 11.61 9.82 -10.00
C LEU A 308 10.59 10.93 -9.81
N THR A 309 11.03 12.12 -9.45
CA THR A 309 10.18 13.29 -9.20
C THR A 309 9.34 13.67 -10.42
N GLU A 310 9.96 13.70 -11.61
CA GLU A 310 9.29 14.00 -12.88
C GLU A 310 8.24 12.94 -13.23
N GLN A 311 8.60 11.66 -13.12
CA GLN A 311 7.68 10.57 -13.44
C GLN A 311 6.47 10.52 -12.46
N VAL A 312 6.68 10.80 -11.16
CA VAL A 312 5.57 10.88 -10.20
C VAL A 312 4.65 12.06 -10.50
N ALA A 313 5.19 13.19 -10.99
CA ALA A 313 4.37 14.32 -11.41
C ALA A 313 3.40 13.92 -12.54
N ILE A 314 3.86 13.16 -13.52
CA ILE A 314 3.02 12.65 -14.62
C ILE A 314 1.95 11.68 -14.09
N LEU A 315 2.31 10.79 -13.17
CA LEU A 315 1.40 9.79 -12.61
C LEU A 315 0.22 10.38 -11.84
N THR A 316 0.41 11.56 -11.24
CA THR A 316 -0.60 12.24 -10.45
C THR A 316 -1.45 13.22 -11.26
N GLN A 317 -1.09 13.49 -12.51
CA GLN A 317 -1.89 14.32 -13.40
C GLN A 317 -3.17 13.59 -13.79
N ARG A 318 -4.29 14.32 -13.80
CA ARG A 318 -5.55 13.82 -14.37
C ARG A 318 -5.42 13.83 -15.88
N HIS A 319 -5.78 12.75 -16.54
CA HIS A 319 -5.95 12.79 -17.99
C HIS A 319 -7.18 13.66 -18.28
N ALA A 320 -6.98 14.76 -19.01
CA ALA A 320 -8.07 15.60 -19.50
C ALA A 320 -8.77 14.87 -20.65
N GLY A 321 -9.67 13.93 -20.33
CA GLY A 321 -10.30 13.14 -21.39
C GLY A 321 -11.32 12.06 -20.95
N ASP A 322 -11.75 12.05 -19.67
CA ASP A 322 -12.86 11.16 -19.23
C ASP A 322 -13.98 11.96 -18.59
#